data_3537dda1e0d05d279237b7c884d8ed44
#
_entry.id   3537dda1e0d05d279237b7c884d8ed44
#
_cell.length_a   1.000
_cell.length_b   1.000
_cell.length_c   1.000
_cell.angle_alpha   90.00
_cell.angle_beta   90.00
_cell.angle_gamma   90.00
#
_symmetry.space_group_name_H-M   'P 1'
#
loop_
_entity.id
_entity.type
_entity.pdbx_description
1 polymer ?
#
loop_
_entity_poly.entity_id
_entity_poly.type
_entity_poly.pdbx_seq_one_letter_code
_entity_poly.pdbx_strand_id
1 'polypeptide(L)'
;MSADGSWAVKLNSPMGAQDAVLTLKTDGNSLSGSMEGPQGTQEFSGGTVDGDNVSWVIDMTQPMPMKLECSGSVDGDAISGTVKLGAFGQATFEGTRA
;
A
#
# COMPACT_ATOMS: atom_id res chain seq x y z
N MET A 1 13.08 -10.71 -7.80
CA MET A 1 12.76 -10.57 -6.36
C MET A 1 11.29 -10.29 -6.23
N SER A 2 10.63 -10.93 -5.29
CA SER A 2 9.21 -10.71 -5.09
C SER A 2 8.97 -9.55 -4.13
N ALA A 3 7.77 -9.02 -4.17
CA ALA A 3 7.35 -7.99 -3.24
C ALA A 3 6.97 -8.56 -1.87
N ASP A 4 7.04 -9.89 -1.71
CA ASP A 4 6.68 -10.54 -0.44
C ASP A 4 7.50 -10.00 0.72
N GLY A 5 6.84 -9.82 1.86
CA GLY A 5 7.50 -9.42 3.08
C GLY A 5 6.86 -8.20 3.70
N SER A 6 7.48 -7.74 4.77
CA SER A 6 7.03 -6.55 5.47
C SER A 6 7.88 -5.35 5.07
N TRP A 7 7.22 -4.22 4.94
CA TRP A 7 7.86 -2.97 4.53
C TRP A 7 7.51 -1.89 5.55
N ALA A 8 8.52 -1.18 6.02
CA ALA A 8 8.30 0.02 6.82
C ALA A 8 8.13 1.19 5.86
N VAL A 9 6.91 1.67 5.73
CA VAL A 9 6.58 2.71 4.77
C VAL A 9 6.16 3.99 5.47
N LYS A 10 6.40 5.10 4.79
CA LYS A 10 5.95 6.41 5.25
C LYS A 10 4.94 6.92 4.24
N LEU A 11 3.76 7.20 4.73
CA LEU A 11 2.66 7.71 3.91
C LEU A 11 2.63 9.22 4.01
N ASN A 12 2.78 9.88 2.87
CA ASN A 12 2.73 11.33 2.78
C ASN A 12 1.39 11.76 2.19
N SER A 13 0.57 12.38 2.99
CA SER A 13 -0.75 12.84 2.57
C SER A 13 -0.89 14.33 2.84
N PRO A 14 -1.93 14.98 2.27
CA PRO A 14 -2.21 16.37 2.59
C PRO A 14 -2.49 16.62 4.08
N MET A 15 -2.82 15.57 4.81
CA MET A 15 -3.09 15.66 6.25
C MET A 15 -1.84 15.41 7.09
N GLY A 16 -0.68 15.20 6.47
CA GLY A 16 0.57 14.96 7.17
C GLY A 16 1.18 13.60 6.83
N ALA A 17 2.34 13.34 7.39
CA ALA A 17 3.05 12.09 7.19
C ALA A 17 2.73 11.10 8.30
N GLN A 18 2.56 9.82 7.94
CA GLN A 18 2.29 8.76 8.89
C GLN A 18 3.17 7.56 8.58
N ASP A 19 3.62 6.89 9.63
CA ASP A 19 4.38 5.66 9.47
C ASP A 19 3.41 4.47 9.51
N ALA A 20 3.67 3.50 8.66
CA ALA A 20 2.86 2.29 8.59
C ALA A 20 3.75 1.09 8.26
N VAL A 21 3.24 -0.10 8.53
CA VAL A 21 3.89 -1.34 8.12
C VAL A 21 3.00 -1.98 7.06
N LEU A 22 3.60 -2.18 5.90
CA LEU A 22 2.92 -2.80 4.77
C LEU A 22 3.43 -4.23 4.64
N THR A 23 2.53 -5.19 4.74
CA THR A 23 2.87 -6.59 4.53
C THR A 23 2.28 -7.02 3.20
N LEU A 24 3.12 -7.54 2.32
CA LEU A 24 2.70 -7.97 1.00
C LEU A 24 2.90 -9.47 0.85
N LYS A 25 1.96 -10.09 0.18
CA LYS A 25 2.01 -11.52 -0.10
C LYS A 25 1.60 -11.73 -1.56
N THR A 26 2.46 -12.36 -2.33
CA THR A 26 2.20 -12.61 -3.73
C THR A 26 1.89 -14.08 -3.96
N ASP A 27 1.03 -14.34 -4.95
CA ASP A 27 0.70 -15.68 -5.38
C ASP A 27 0.53 -15.61 -6.91
N GLY A 28 1.59 -15.93 -7.62
CA GLY A 28 1.63 -15.71 -9.06
C GLY A 28 1.54 -14.21 -9.36
N ASN A 29 0.52 -13.81 -10.07
CA ASN A 29 0.29 -12.40 -10.38
C ASN A 29 -0.70 -11.75 -9.42
N SER A 30 -1.13 -12.47 -8.40
CA SER A 30 -2.08 -11.96 -7.42
C SER A 30 -1.34 -11.37 -6.23
N LEU A 31 -1.88 -10.30 -5.69
CA LEU A 31 -1.31 -9.60 -4.54
C LEU A 31 -2.35 -9.47 -3.45
N SER A 32 -1.95 -9.79 -2.24
CA SER A 32 -2.75 -9.53 -1.06
C SER A 32 -1.84 -9.06 0.06
N GLY A 33 -2.41 -8.61 1.15
CA GLY A 33 -1.61 -8.17 2.29
C GLY A 33 -2.39 -7.34 3.26
N SER A 34 -1.66 -6.58 4.06
CA SER A 34 -2.26 -5.70 5.04
C SER A 34 -1.39 -4.47 5.23
N MET A 35 -2.01 -3.39 5.63
CA MET A 35 -1.32 -2.16 6.02
C MET A 35 -1.70 -1.85 7.46
N GLU A 36 -0.72 -1.76 8.31
CA GLU A 36 -0.86 -1.51 9.73
C GLU A 36 -0.38 -0.10 10.04
N GLY A 37 -1.24 0.70 10.63
CA GLY A 37 -0.90 2.07 10.98
C GLY A 37 -1.49 2.48 12.30
N PRO A 38 -1.36 3.78 12.67
CA PRO A 38 -1.87 4.26 13.96
C PRO A 38 -3.37 4.11 14.11
N GLN A 39 -4.10 3.97 13.01
CA GLN A 39 -5.55 3.83 13.04
C GLN A 39 -6.03 2.38 13.00
N GLY A 40 -5.11 1.42 13.00
CA GLY A 40 -5.45 0.01 12.95
C GLY A 40 -4.89 -0.68 11.71
N THR A 41 -5.40 -1.86 11.44
CA THR A 41 -4.93 -2.70 10.33
C THR A 41 -5.99 -2.76 9.24
N GLN A 42 -5.57 -2.55 8.01
CA GLN A 42 -6.41 -2.72 6.82
C GLN A 42 -5.89 -3.88 6.01
N GLU A 43 -6.74 -4.83 5.70
CA GLU A 43 -6.38 -5.96 4.84
C GLU A 43 -6.91 -5.73 3.44
N PHE A 44 -6.16 -6.20 2.46
CA PHE A 44 -6.56 -6.10 1.07
C PHE A 44 -6.25 -7.39 0.33
N SER A 45 -6.97 -7.60 -0.75
CA SER A 45 -6.77 -8.74 -1.64
C SER A 45 -7.22 -8.34 -3.04
N GLY A 46 -6.95 -9.21 -4.00
CA GLY A 46 -7.33 -8.93 -5.38
C GLY A 46 -6.43 -7.94 -6.09
N GLY A 47 -5.27 -7.66 -5.53
CA GLY A 47 -4.27 -6.83 -6.20
C GLY A 47 -3.52 -7.62 -7.26
N THR A 48 -2.63 -6.92 -7.96
CA THR A 48 -1.84 -7.52 -9.03
C THR A 48 -0.38 -7.16 -8.89
N VAL A 49 0.47 -8.07 -9.37
CA VAL A 49 1.92 -7.87 -9.45
C VAL A 49 2.33 -8.09 -10.90
N ASP A 50 3.07 -7.12 -11.44
CA ASP A 50 3.60 -7.19 -12.78
C ASP A 50 5.07 -6.81 -12.73
N GLY A 51 5.94 -7.81 -12.63
CA GLY A 51 7.36 -7.57 -12.44
C GLY A 51 7.61 -6.88 -11.11
N ASP A 52 8.17 -5.67 -11.17
CA ASP A 52 8.43 -4.87 -9.98
C ASP A 52 7.28 -3.91 -9.63
N ASN A 53 6.20 -3.93 -10.41
CA ASN A 53 5.06 -3.06 -10.19
C ASN A 53 3.98 -3.80 -9.43
N VAL A 54 3.42 -3.13 -8.44
CA VAL A 54 2.36 -3.68 -7.61
C VAL A 54 1.20 -2.71 -7.57
N SER A 55 -0.02 -3.25 -7.50
CA SER A 55 -1.20 -2.42 -7.35
C SER A 55 -2.27 -3.17 -6.59
N TRP A 56 -3.03 -2.44 -5.79
CA TRP A 56 -4.13 -3.03 -5.02
C TRP A 56 -5.14 -1.95 -4.68
N VAL A 57 -6.31 -2.40 -4.25
CA VAL A 57 -7.39 -1.51 -3.85
C VAL A 57 -7.82 -1.86 -2.44
N ILE A 58 -7.96 -0.85 -1.59
CA ILE A 58 -8.46 -1.01 -0.24
C ILE A 58 -9.84 -0.36 -0.17
N ASP A 59 -10.85 -1.13 0.22
CA ASP A 59 -12.18 -0.61 0.44
C ASP A 59 -12.34 -0.30 1.91
N MET A 60 -12.33 0.98 2.26
CA MET A 60 -12.57 1.43 3.62
C MET A 60 -14.05 1.69 3.83
N THR A 61 -14.56 1.28 4.99
CA THR A 61 -15.94 1.52 5.35
C THR A 61 -16.08 2.57 6.46
N GLN A 62 -15.00 2.83 7.18
CA GLN A 62 -14.97 3.79 8.27
C GLN A 62 -13.71 4.63 8.19
N PRO A 63 -13.78 5.91 8.58
CA PRO A 63 -14.93 6.65 9.07
C PRO A 63 -16.00 6.92 8.02
N MET A 64 -15.69 6.76 6.75
CA MET A 64 -16.65 6.83 5.67
C MET A 64 -16.25 5.90 4.53
N PRO A 65 -17.21 5.44 3.73
CA PRO A 65 -16.89 4.58 2.60
C PRO A 65 -15.93 5.27 1.65
N MET A 66 -14.80 4.63 1.39
CA MET A 66 -13.78 5.20 0.53
C MET A 66 -13.01 4.07 -0.15
N LYS A 67 -12.68 4.30 -1.39
CA LYS A 67 -11.86 3.36 -2.15
C LYS A 67 -10.47 3.96 -2.33
N LEU A 68 -9.47 3.26 -1.84
CA LEU A 68 -8.08 3.66 -1.96
C LEU A 68 -7.43 2.82 -3.05
N GLU A 69 -7.00 3.47 -4.11
CA GLU A 69 -6.28 2.80 -5.18
C GLU A 69 -4.80 3.02 -4.99
N CYS A 70 -4.08 1.95 -4.70
CA CYS A 70 -2.66 2.00 -4.42
C CYS A 70 -1.90 1.38 -5.58
N SER A 71 -0.83 2.04 -5.99
CA SER A 71 0.07 1.50 -6.99
C SER A 71 1.50 1.90 -6.63
N GLY A 72 2.43 1.02 -6.89
CA GLY A 72 3.81 1.30 -6.55
C GLY A 72 4.77 0.41 -7.30
N SER A 73 6.04 0.60 -7.01
CA SER A 73 7.10 -0.23 -7.57
C SER A 73 8.10 -0.59 -6.49
N VAL A 74 8.70 -1.76 -6.64
CA VAL A 74 9.72 -2.29 -5.74
C VAL A 74 11.06 -2.20 -6.46
N ASP A 75 12.05 -1.64 -5.77
CA ASP A 75 13.41 -1.54 -6.29
C ASP A 75 14.36 -2.05 -5.21
N GLY A 76 14.70 -3.35 -5.31
CA GLY A 76 15.52 -4.00 -4.29
C GLY A 76 14.82 -4.03 -2.95
N ASP A 77 15.37 -3.29 -1.98
CA ASP A 77 14.82 -3.22 -0.63
C ASP A 77 13.96 -1.97 -0.41
N ALA A 78 13.64 -1.24 -1.47
CA ALA A 78 12.83 -0.04 -1.39
C ALA A 78 11.52 -0.22 -2.13
N ILE A 79 10.48 0.44 -1.64
CA ILE A 79 9.18 0.48 -2.28
C ILE A 79 8.71 1.92 -2.30
N SER A 80 8.06 2.31 -3.38
CA SER A 80 7.47 3.63 -3.48
C SER A 80 6.24 3.57 -4.38
N GLY A 81 5.33 4.49 -4.17
CA GLY A 81 4.12 4.51 -4.96
C GLY A 81 3.19 5.64 -4.61
N THR A 82 1.97 5.52 -5.11
CA THR A 82 0.93 6.52 -4.98
C THR A 82 -0.36 5.88 -4.50
N VAL A 83 -1.09 6.59 -3.67
CA VAL A 83 -2.41 6.19 -3.20
C VAL A 83 -3.40 7.25 -3.65
N LYS A 84 -4.40 6.83 -4.41
CA LYS A 84 -5.48 7.73 -4.83
C LYS A 84 -6.58 7.68 -3.78
N LEU A 85 -6.91 8.83 -3.24
CA LEU A 85 -7.86 8.97 -2.14
C LEU A 85 -9.26 9.40 -2.62
N GLY A 86 -9.59 9.09 -3.86
CA GLY A 86 -10.88 9.50 -4.42
C GLY A 86 -10.98 11.01 -4.54
N ALA A 87 -12.04 11.58 -3.97
CA ALA A 87 -12.27 13.02 -4.04
C ALA A 87 -11.30 13.84 -3.18
N PHE A 88 -10.53 13.18 -2.31
CA PHE A 88 -9.59 13.87 -1.43
C PHE A 88 -8.21 14.07 -2.05
N GLY A 89 -8.01 13.69 -3.29
CA GLY A 89 -6.74 13.84 -3.96
C GLY A 89 -5.93 12.57 -3.95
N GLN A 90 -4.62 12.72 -3.77
CA GLN A 90 -3.74 11.55 -3.72
C GLN A 90 -2.63 11.75 -2.71
N ALA A 91 -2.10 10.64 -2.23
CA ALA A 91 -0.97 10.60 -1.33
C ALA A 91 0.14 9.78 -1.98
N THR A 92 1.34 9.87 -1.43
CA THR A 92 2.46 9.05 -1.87
C THR A 92 2.97 8.23 -0.69
N PHE A 93 3.58 7.11 -0.97
CA PHE A 93 4.23 6.34 0.06
C PHE A 93 5.61 5.89 -0.42
N GLU A 94 6.50 5.72 0.53
CA GLU A 94 7.82 5.19 0.27
C GLU A 94 8.32 4.48 1.51
N GLY A 95 9.16 3.49 1.33
CA GLY A 95 9.66 2.75 2.46
C GLY A 95 10.75 1.77 2.08
N THR A 96 11.16 0.99 3.06
CA THR A 96 12.18 -0.04 2.91
C THR A 96 11.72 -1.30 3.61
N ARG A 97 12.37 -2.40 3.33
CA ARG A 97 12.07 -3.66 4.02
C ARG A 97 12.28 -3.51 5.52
N ALA A 98 11.29 -3.99 6.23
CA ALA A 98 11.35 -3.96 7.68
C ALA A 98 12.22 -5.09 8.22
#